data_49fd17980fdd97d548f8c9e8c265a85a
#
_entry.id   49fd17980fdd97d548f8c9e8c265a85a
#
_cell.length_a   1.000
_cell.length_b   1.000
_cell.length_c   1.000
_cell.angle_alpha   90.00
_cell.angle_beta   90.00
_cell.angle_gamma   90.00
#
_symmetry.space_group_name_H-M   'P 1'
#
loop_
_entity.id
_entity.type
_entity.pdbx_description
1 polymer ?
#
loop_
_entity_poly.entity_id
_entity_poly.type
_entity_poly.pdbx_seq_one_letter_code
_entity_poly.pdbx_strand_id
1 'polypeptide(L)'
;DFSKMGQMLEEAQKKAQEIEQESQKREFSVKSGGGLISVRANGKGEVLDISIDDSLLEDKESLQILLISAVNDVLKMIEDDRKNAASRMLGGFAGMGLGQ
;
A
#
# COMPACT_ATOMS: atom_id res chain seq x y z
N ASP A 1 -25.80 0.15 -26.54
CA ASP A 1 -26.85 -0.37 -25.70
C ASP A 1 -26.59 -0.01 -24.22
N PHE A 2 -27.55 0.69 -23.63
CA PHE A 2 -27.42 1.17 -22.24
C PHE A 2 -27.38 0.03 -21.23
N SER A 3 -28.00 -1.12 -21.51
CA SER A 3 -27.94 -2.29 -20.65
C SER A 3 -26.52 -2.80 -20.46
N LYS A 4 -25.77 -2.83 -21.55
CA LYS A 4 -24.38 -3.28 -21.50
C LYS A 4 -23.49 -2.30 -20.75
N MET A 5 -23.75 -1.00 -20.89
CA MET A 5 -23.01 0.01 -20.14
C MET A 5 -23.23 -0.12 -18.65
N GLY A 6 -24.50 -0.37 -18.24
CA GLY A 6 -24.83 -0.60 -16.84
C GLY A 6 -24.13 -1.81 -16.25
N GLN A 7 -24.09 -2.91 -17.02
CA GLN A 7 -23.39 -4.13 -16.61
C GLN A 7 -21.90 -3.91 -16.48
N MET A 8 -21.30 -3.16 -17.42
CA MET A 8 -19.88 -2.84 -17.38
C MET A 8 -19.52 -2.00 -16.16
N LEU A 9 -20.36 -1.04 -15.82
CA LEU A 9 -20.16 -0.21 -14.63
C LEU A 9 -20.28 -1.03 -13.35
N GLU A 10 -21.25 -1.95 -13.26
CA GLU A 10 -21.39 -2.85 -12.12
C GLU A 10 -20.16 -3.74 -11.95
N GLU A 11 -19.65 -4.30 -13.05
CA GLU A 11 -18.47 -5.14 -13.03
C GLU A 11 -17.23 -4.34 -12.60
N ALA A 12 -17.10 -3.10 -13.09
CA ALA A 12 -16.00 -2.23 -12.72
C ALA A 12 -16.03 -1.88 -11.23
N GLN A 13 -17.21 -1.59 -10.68
CA GLN A 13 -17.36 -1.30 -9.26
C GLN A 13 -17.03 -2.52 -8.40
N LYS A 14 -17.49 -3.68 -8.83
CA LYS A 14 -17.20 -4.94 -8.16
C LYS A 14 -15.70 -5.22 -8.12
N LYS A 15 -15.06 -5.03 -9.27
CA LYS A 15 -13.62 -5.20 -9.41
C LYS A 15 -12.85 -4.24 -8.51
N ALA A 16 -13.28 -2.98 -8.46
CA ALA A 16 -12.66 -1.97 -7.60
C ALA A 16 -12.76 -2.35 -6.12
N GLN A 17 -13.91 -2.87 -5.70
CA GLN A 17 -14.13 -3.34 -4.33
C GLN A 17 -13.23 -4.54 -4.00
N GLU A 18 -13.10 -5.48 -4.91
CA GLU A 18 -12.21 -6.63 -4.75
C GLU A 18 -10.76 -6.22 -4.58
N ILE A 19 -10.31 -5.28 -5.41
CA ILE A 19 -8.96 -4.74 -5.35
C ILE A 19 -8.72 -4.06 -3.99
N GLU A 20 -9.71 -3.29 -3.53
CA GLU A 20 -9.61 -2.61 -2.25
C GLU A 20 -9.53 -3.60 -1.09
N GLN A 21 -10.33 -4.65 -1.11
CA GLN A 21 -10.31 -5.71 -0.11
C GLN A 21 -8.97 -6.45 -0.10
N GLU A 22 -8.42 -6.73 -1.27
CA GLU A 22 -7.11 -7.36 -1.40
C GLU A 22 -6.01 -6.47 -0.86
N SER A 23 -6.06 -5.16 -1.16
CA SER A 23 -5.11 -4.18 -0.64
C SER A 23 -5.13 -4.14 0.88
N GLN A 24 -6.31 -4.23 1.48
CA GLN A 24 -6.46 -4.22 2.93
C GLN A 24 -5.79 -5.42 3.60
N LYS A 25 -5.73 -6.55 2.90
CA LYS A 25 -5.12 -7.78 3.40
C LYS A 25 -3.60 -7.83 3.21
N ARG A 26 -3.06 -7.00 2.32
CA ARG A 26 -1.63 -6.97 2.07
C ARG A 26 -0.95 -6.17 3.15
N GLU A 27 0.13 -6.70 3.70
CA GLU A 27 0.87 -6.05 4.76
C GLU A 27 2.29 -5.72 4.33
N PHE A 28 2.76 -4.58 4.78
CA PHE A 28 4.11 -4.07 4.54
C PHE A 28 4.74 -3.75 5.88
N SER A 29 5.99 -4.13 6.04
CA SER A 29 6.74 -3.89 7.28
C SER A 29 8.06 -3.25 6.94
N VAL A 30 8.47 -2.26 7.73
CA VAL A 30 9.77 -1.62 7.63
C VAL A 30 10.39 -1.51 9.01
N LYS A 31 11.72 -1.46 9.03
CA LYS A 31 12.51 -1.25 10.24
C LYS A 31 13.44 -0.07 10.02
N SER A 32 13.70 0.68 11.08
CA SER A 32 14.69 1.75 11.06
C SER A 32 15.57 1.68 12.30
N GLY A 33 16.74 2.34 12.22
CA GLY A 33 17.70 2.36 13.33
C GLY A 33 18.21 0.99 13.70
N GLY A 34 18.46 0.11 12.72
CA GLY A 34 18.95 -1.24 12.99
C GLY A 34 17.94 -2.13 13.69
N GLY A 35 16.64 -1.84 13.52
CA GLY A 35 15.57 -2.62 14.11
C GLY A 35 15.01 -2.05 15.41
N LEU A 36 15.47 -0.87 15.83
CA LEU A 36 14.96 -0.22 17.05
C LEU A 36 13.50 0.21 16.90
N ILE A 37 13.07 0.51 15.68
CA ILE A 37 11.68 0.80 15.35
C ILE A 37 11.25 -0.11 14.21
N SER A 38 10.03 -0.62 14.28
CA SER A 38 9.37 -1.26 13.15
C SER A 38 7.96 -0.72 13.01
N VAL A 39 7.52 -0.59 11.76
CA VAL A 39 6.17 -0.12 11.44
C VAL A 39 5.55 -1.11 10.47
N ARG A 40 4.32 -1.51 10.74
CA ARG A 40 3.55 -2.40 9.88
C ARG A 40 2.28 -1.68 9.46
N ALA A 41 1.98 -1.72 8.16
CA ALA A 41 0.81 -1.09 7.59
C ALA A 41 0.22 -1.99 6.52
N ASN A 42 -1.02 -1.74 6.14
CA ASN A 42 -1.65 -2.48 5.04
C ASN A 42 -1.60 -1.69 3.73
N GLY A 43 -2.05 -2.32 2.65
CA GLY A 43 -2.03 -1.71 1.33
C GLY A 43 -2.95 -0.50 1.16
N LYS A 44 -3.84 -0.26 2.10
CA LYS A 44 -4.69 0.93 2.12
C LYS A 44 -4.01 2.12 2.78
N GLY A 45 -2.83 1.91 3.37
CA GLY A 45 -2.12 2.97 4.08
C GLY A 45 -2.52 3.10 5.53
N GLU A 46 -3.14 2.08 6.09
CA GLU A 46 -3.48 2.06 7.52
C GLU A 46 -2.32 1.47 8.31
N VAL A 47 -1.84 2.19 9.31
CA VAL A 47 -0.80 1.69 10.21
C VAL A 47 -1.44 0.72 11.18
N LEU A 48 -0.92 -0.50 11.22
CA LEU A 48 -1.47 -1.59 12.03
C LEU A 48 -0.72 -1.78 13.33
N ASP A 49 0.60 -1.52 13.33
CA ASP A 49 1.42 -1.72 14.51
C ASP A 49 2.69 -0.89 14.41
N ILE A 50 3.15 -0.39 15.55
CA ILE A 50 4.43 0.28 15.69
C ILE A 50 5.13 -0.35 16.89
N SER A 51 6.35 -0.84 16.68
CA SER A 51 7.17 -1.42 17.72
C SER A 51 8.36 -0.48 17.98
N ILE A 52 8.59 -0.15 19.24
CA ILE A 52 9.62 0.80 19.66
C ILE A 52 10.47 0.13 20.72
N ASP A 53 11.78 0.10 20.49
CA ASP A 53 12.71 -0.41 21.50
C ASP A 53 12.72 0.51 22.73
N ASP A 54 12.78 -0.07 23.91
CA ASP A 54 12.73 0.70 25.16
C ASP A 54 13.85 1.72 25.27
N SER A 55 15.02 1.45 24.68
CA SER A 55 16.14 2.38 24.69
C SER A 55 15.82 3.74 24.08
N LEU A 56 14.81 3.80 23.20
CA LEU A 56 14.42 5.07 22.56
C LEU A 56 13.52 5.92 23.45
N LEU A 57 12.95 5.36 24.50
CA LEU A 57 12.06 6.11 25.38
C LEU A 57 12.78 7.23 26.13
N GLU A 58 14.07 7.11 26.33
CA GLU A 58 14.91 8.14 26.96
C GLU A 58 15.64 9.02 25.94
N ASP A 59 15.39 8.80 24.65
CA ASP A 59 16.02 9.55 23.56
C ASP A 59 14.94 9.99 22.58
N LYS A 60 14.20 10.99 22.98
CA LYS A 60 13.06 11.49 22.23
C LYS A 60 13.44 11.91 20.82
N GLU A 61 14.58 12.56 20.66
CA GLU A 61 15.03 13.05 19.36
C GLU A 61 15.31 11.91 18.38
N SER A 62 16.01 10.88 18.83
CA SER A 62 16.25 9.69 18.02
C SER A 62 14.95 8.97 17.70
N LEU A 63 14.05 8.87 18.66
CA LEU A 63 12.73 8.27 18.45
C LEU A 63 11.99 8.97 17.32
N GLN A 64 11.94 10.30 17.35
CA GLN A 64 11.25 11.09 16.33
C GLN A 64 11.84 10.86 14.94
N ILE A 65 13.16 10.93 14.82
CA ILE A 65 13.86 10.78 13.54
C ILE A 65 13.62 9.38 12.95
N LEU A 66 13.80 8.35 13.78
CA LEU A 66 13.66 6.97 13.33
C LEU A 66 12.19 6.63 12.99
N LEU A 67 11.25 7.18 13.73
CA LEU A 67 9.84 6.96 13.48
C LEU A 67 9.40 7.62 12.17
N ILE A 68 9.84 8.84 11.91
CA ILE A 68 9.57 9.54 10.65
C ILE A 68 10.13 8.72 9.48
N SER A 69 11.37 8.25 9.62
CA SER A 69 12.01 7.43 8.58
C SER A 69 11.20 6.16 8.28
N ALA A 70 10.81 5.44 9.32
CA ALA A 70 10.06 4.19 9.15
C ALA A 70 8.69 4.42 8.52
N VAL A 71 7.97 5.44 8.98
CA VAL A 71 6.65 5.77 8.42
C VAL A 71 6.76 6.17 6.95
N ASN A 72 7.72 7.02 6.62
CA ASN A 72 7.93 7.44 5.23
C ASN A 72 8.30 6.25 4.34
N ASP A 73 9.12 5.34 4.84
CA ASP A 73 9.53 4.15 4.09
C ASP A 73 8.35 3.22 3.81
N VAL A 74 7.50 2.97 4.81
CA VAL A 74 6.34 2.09 4.60
C VAL A 74 5.33 2.73 3.66
N LEU A 75 5.12 4.04 3.74
CA LEU A 75 4.23 4.75 2.82
C LEU A 75 4.74 4.68 1.39
N LYS A 76 6.04 4.76 1.20
CA LYS A 76 6.64 4.63 -0.12
C LYS A 76 6.45 3.22 -0.69
N MET A 77 6.61 2.19 0.14
CA MET A 77 6.36 0.81 -0.28
C MET A 77 4.92 0.63 -0.75
N ILE A 78 3.97 1.21 -0.03
CA ILE A 78 2.55 1.15 -0.38
C ILE A 78 2.29 1.87 -1.70
N GLU A 79 2.88 3.04 -1.88
CA GLU A 79 2.76 3.82 -3.12
C GLU A 79 3.32 3.05 -4.31
N ASP A 80 4.50 2.46 -4.15
CA ASP A 80 5.14 1.65 -5.19
C ASP A 80 4.28 0.43 -5.54
N ASP A 81 3.69 -0.20 -4.55
CA ASP A 81 2.78 -1.33 -4.77
C ASP A 81 1.55 -0.93 -5.57
N ARG A 82 0.97 0.24 -5.28
CA ARG A 82 -0.16 0.76 -6.03
C ARG A 82 0.21 1.08 -7.48
N LYS A 83 1.37 1.67 -7.69
CA LYS A 83 1.88 1.96 -9.03
C LYS A 83 2.10 0.68 -9.83
N ASN A 84 2.67 -0.33 -9.19
CA ASN A 84 2.90 -1.62 -9.84
C ASN A 84 1.58 -2.31 -10.19
N ALA A 85 0.59 -2.22 -9.32
CA ALA A 85 -0.74 -2.77 -9.59
C ALA A 85 -1.40 -2.06 -10.78
N ALA A 86 -1.30 -0.73 -10.84
CA ALA A 86 -1.81 0.06 -11.96
C ALA A 86 -1.12 -0.29 -13.26
N SER A 87 0.20 -0.47 -13.23
CA SER A 87 0.99 -0.89 -14.41
C SER A 87 0.56 -2.26 -14.91
N ARG A 88 0.30 -3.19 -14.01
CA ARG A 88 -0.18 -4.53 -14.39
C ARG A 88 -1.55 -4.46 -15.03
N MET A 89 -2.44 -3.59 -14.55
CA MET A 89 -3.75 -3.37 -15.15
C MET A 89 -3.62 -2.80 -16.56
N LEU A 90 -2.75 -1.80 -16.75
CA LEU A 90 -2.49 -1.21 -18.06
C LEU A 90 -1.84 -2.22 -19.00
N GLY A 91 -0.93 -3.04 -18.49
CA GLY A 91 -0.32 -4.12 -19.25
C GLY A 91 -1.35 -5.13 -19.73
N GLY A 92 -2.32 -5.45 -18.88
CA GLY A 92 -3.45 -6.32 -19.23
C GLY A 92 -4.30 -5.72 -20.35
N PHE A 93 -4.54 -4.41 -20.30
CA PHE A 93 -5.25 -3.68 -21.36
C PHE A 93 -4.50 -3.73 -22.69
N ALA A 94 -3.20 -3.48 -22.65
CA ALA A 94 -2.36 -3.55 -23.83
C ALA A 94 -2.35 -4.95 -24.43
N GLY A 95 -2.34 -5.97 -23.56
CA GLY A 95 -2.40 -7.39 -23.98
C GLY A 95 -3.71 -7.75 -24.66
N MET A 96 -4.77 -6.96 -24.47
CA MET A 96 -6.05 -7.17 -25.13
C MET A 96 -6.11 -6.54 -26.54
N GLY A 97 -5.00 -6.02 -27.05
CA GLY A 97 -4.90 -5.51 -28.38
C GLY A 97 -4.99 -4.00 -28.54
N LEU A 98 -5.14 -3.29 -27.46
CA LEU A 98 -5.25 -1.83 -27.49
C LEU A 98 -3.91 -1.14 -27.77
N GLY A 99 -2.81 -1.83 -27.53
CA GLY A 99 -1.48 -1.30 -27.73
C GLY A 99 -0.83 -1.67 -29.06
N GLN A 100 -1.59 -2.18 -29.97
CA GLN A 100 -1.05 -2.62 -31.28
C GLN A 100 -1.15 -1.54 -32.37
#